data_24d22535a54c94749fa6e679d454bf9e
#
_entry.id   24d22535a54c94749fa6e679d454bf9e
#
_cell.length_a   1.000
_cell.length_b   1.000
_cell.length_c   1.000
_cell.angle_alpha   90.00
_cell.angle_beta   90.00
_cell.angle_gamma   90.00
#
_symmetry.space_group_name_H-M   'P 1'
#
loop_
_entity.id
_entity.type
_entity.pdbx_description
1 polymer ?
#
loop_
_entity_poly.entity_id
_entity_poly.type
_entity_poly.pdbx_seq_one_letter_code
_entity_poly.pdbx_strand_id
1 'polypeptide(L)'
;MPGAGLIKPNHADCGAFFIYDPVKKAVGLAHSGWKGTLGRIGANVVRLMQRCYGSDPKDMIASTSPAICKNCYEVDAPLAERFDDEFGAGVCTSPGREGHAWLDLEAAQAIQLIEAGLKCENITLMEKCTFEDEEHLFSHRRDTAKLGGTGDMAAYIRIV
;
A
#
# COMPACT_ATOMS: atom_id res chain seq x y z
N MET A 1 -8.59 23.55 -7.84
CA MET A 1 -8.23 23.44 -6.41
C MET A 1 -7.12 22.42 -6.30
N PRO A 2 -5.89 22.78 -5.98
CA PRO A 2 -4.86 21.81 -5.73
C PRO A 2 -5.11 21.17 -4.35
N GLY A 3 -5.05 19.85 -4.27
CA GLY A 3 -4.78 19.20 -3.04
C GLY A 3 -5.87 18.45 -2.30
N ALA A 4 -6.83 17.83 -3.00
CA ALA A 4 -7.67 16.81 -2.38
C ALA A 4 -7.67 15.53 -3.22
N GLY A 5 -7.47 14.41 -2.58
CA GLY A 5 -7.59 13.08 -3.17
C GLY A 5 -8.56 12.23 -2.39
N LEU A 6 -9.43 11.50 -3.08
CA LEU A 6 -10.35 10.52 -2.51
C LEU A 6 -10.22 9.22 -3.29
N ILE A 7 -9.96 8.14 -2.59
CA ILE A 7 -10.12 6.78 -3.12
C ILE A 7 -11.52 6.30 -2.76
N LYS A 8 -12.28 5.88 -3.78
CA LYS A 8 -13.59 5.27 -3.60
C LYS A 8 -13.51 4.00 -2.73
N PRO A 9 -14.61 3.67 -2.02
CA PRO A 9 -14.70 2.43 -1.25
C PRO A 9 -14.43 1.19 -2.13
N ASN A 10 -14.02 0.15 -1.53
CA ASN A 10 -13.53 -1.19 -1.82
C ASN A 10 -12.09 -1.37 -1.35
N HIS A 11 -11.86 -0.96 -0.10
CA HIS A 11 -10.57 -0.96 0.54
C HIS A 11 -10.72 -1.73 1.87
N ALA A 12 -10.67 -3.04 1.75
CA ALA A 12 -10.55 -3.97 2.85
C ALA A 12 -9.37 -4.89 2.54
N ASP A 13 -8.36 -4.91 3.41
CA ASP A 13 -7.06 -5.57 3.27
C ASP A 13 -6.04 -4.89 2.34
N CYS A 14 -6.47 -4.23 1.29
CA CYS A 14 -5.56 -3.48 0.42
C CYS A 14 -5.06 -2.20 1.11
N GLY A 15 -3.79 -1.88 0.94
CA GLY A 15 -3.20 -0.64 1.42
C GLY A 15 -3.54 0.57 0.54
N ALA A 16 -3.25 1.75 1.04
CA ALA A 16 -3.23 2.99 0.29
C ALA A 16 -1.96 3.76 0.60
N PHE A 17 -1.48 4.54 -0.37
CA PHE A 17 -0.41 5.51 -0.18
C PHE A 17 -1.00 6.90 0.01
N PHE A 18 -0.58 7.57 1.06
CA PHE A 18 -0.75 9.01 1.26
C PHE A 18 0.61 9.66 1.04
N ILE A 19 0.73 10.53 0.06
CA ILE A 19 1.99 11.23 -0.25
C ILE A 19 1.72 12.72 -0.17
N TYR A 20 2.59 13.44 0.54
CA TYR A 20 2.53 14.89 0.68
C TYR A 20 3.87 15.52 0.32
N ASP A 21 3.84 16.55 -0.50
CA ASP A 21 4.97 17.43 -0.77
C ASP A 21 4.73 18.77 -0.05
N PRO A 22 5.45 19.06 1.04
CA PRO A 22 5.28 20.30 1.80
C PRO A 22 5.81 21.52 1.04
N VAL A 23 6.76 21.34 0.12
CA VAL A 23 7.36 22.43 -0.67
C VAL A 23 6.40 22.90 -1.77
N LYS A 24 5.84 21.95 -2.51
CA LYS A 24 4.90 22.24 -3.61
C LYS A 24 3.45 22.34 -3.13
N LYS A 25 3.18 22.00 -1.87
CA LYS A 25 1.82 21.91 -1.29
C LYS A 25 0.92 21.03 -2.18
N ALA A 26 1.42 19.85 -2.50
CA ALA A 26 0.73 18.87 -3.34
C ALA A 26 0.51 17.57 -2.58
N VAL A 27 -0.57 16.87 -2.92
CA VAL A 27 -0.87 15.56 -2.35
C VAL A 27 -1.08 14.52 -3.44
N GLY A 28 -0.67 13.30 -3.13
CA GLY A 28 -0.92 12.11 -3.93
C GLY A 28 -1.63 11.05 -3.09
N LEU A 29 -2.55 10.32 -3.71
CA LEU A 29 -3.28 9.24 -3.08
C LEU A 29 -3.46 8.10 -4.08
N ALA A 30 -3.14 6.88 -3.68
CA ALA A 30 -3.35 5.70 -4.51
C ALA A 30 -3.74 4.47 -3.71
N HIS A 31 -4.67 3.67 -4.24
CA HIS A 31 -5.00 2.34 -3.76
C HIS A 31 -3.90 1.35 -4.17
N SER A 32 -3.38 0.60 -3.23
CA SER A 32 -2.29 -0.34 -3.43
C SER A 32 -2.61 -1.72 -2.86
N GLY A 33 -3.50 -2.44 -3.52
CA GLY A 33 -3.62 -3.89 -3.36
C GLY A 33 -2.49 -4.61 -4.12
N TRP A 34 -2.45 -5.95 -4.11
CA TRP A 34 -1.37 -6.72 -4.73
C TRP A 34 -1.11 -6.37 -6.22
N LYS A 35 -2.18 -6.14 -7.01
CA LYS A 35 -2.03 -5.72 -8.42
C LYS A 35 -1.39 -4.35 -8.56
N GLY A 36 -1.84 -3.39 -7.76
CA GLY A 36 -1.28 -2.04 -7.73
C GLY A 36 0.17 -2.03 -7.27
N THR A 37 0.49 -2.85 -6.26
CA THR A 37 1.85 -2.99 -5.74
C THR A 37 2.78 -3.59 -6.79
N LEU A 38 2.40 -4.68 -7.48
CA LEU A 38 3.17 -5.22 -8.61
C LEU A 38 3.29 -4.23 -9.77
N GLY A 39 2.25 -3.42 -10.01
CA GLY A 39 2.26 -2.34 -11.01
C GLY A 39 3.00 -1.07 -10.57
N ARG A 40 3.71 -1.11 -9.44
CA ARG A 40 4.51 0.02 -8.94
C ARG A 40 3.70 1.30 -8.75
N ILE A 41 2.45 1.19 -8.27
CA ILE A 41 1.52 2.34 -8.18
C ILE A 41 2.08 3.48 -7.30
N GLY A 42 2.78 3.19 -6.21
CA GLY A 42 3.41 4.19 -5.36
C GLY A 42 4.46 5.00 -6.12
N ALA A 43 5.38 4.32 -6.82
CA ALA A 43 6.37 4.97 -7.67
C ALA A 43 5.73 5.77 -8.83
N ASN A 44 4.60 5.29 -9.36
CA ASN A 44 3.86 6.00 -10.39
C ASN A 44 3.24 7.31 -9.87
N VAL A 45 2.72 7.32 -8.64
CA VAL A 45 2.22 8.55 -7.99
C VAL A 45 3.36 9.54 -7.79
N VAL A 46 4.51 9.10 -7.28
CA VAL A 46 5.70 9.95 -7.11
C VAL A 46 6.08 10.59 -8.45
N ARG A 47 6.22 9.79 -9.50
CA ARG A 47 6.51 10.30 -10.87
C ARG A 47 5.46 11.27 -11.38
N LEU A 48 4.20 11.03 -11.09
CA LEU A 48 3.11 11.93 -11.48
C LEU A 48 3.23 13.27 -10.74
N MET A 49 3.52 13.26 -9.44
CA MET A 49 3.74 14.47 -8.65
C MET A 49 4.95 15.27 -9.15
N GLN A 50 6.04 14.59 -9.51
CA GLN A 50 7.19 15.23 -10.15
C GLN A 50 6.78 15.94 -11.46
N ARG A 51 6.05 15.26 -12.34
CA ARG A 51 5.63 15.80 -13.64
C ARG A 51 4.62 16.94 -13.53
N CYS A 52 3.65 16.82 -12.63
CA CYS A 52 2.54 17.77 -12.53
C CYS A 52 2.84 18.98 -11.67
N TYR A 53 3.68 18.81 -10.63
CA TYR A 53 3.91 19.83 -9.61
C TYR A 53 5.39 20.22 -9.50
N GLY A 54 6.30 19.52 -10.20
CA GLY A 54 7.74 19.72 -10.03
C GLY A 54 8.22 19.32 -8.63
N SER A 55 7.56 18.35 -8.02
CA SER A 55 7.91 17.84 -6.70
C SER A 55 9.26 17.11 -6.74
N ASP A 56 10.08 17.28 -5.69
CA ASP A 56 11.29 16.46 -5.49
C ASP A 56 10.93 15.31 -4.53
N PRO A 57 11.19 14.05 -4.90
CA PRO A 57 10.92 12.90 -4.01
C PRO A 57 11.62 13.01 -2.65
N LYS A 58 12.76 13.69 -2.58
CA LYS A 58 13.50 13.89 -1.32
C LYS A 58 12.78 14.77 -0.31
N ASP A 59 11.85 15.61 -0.79
CA ASP A 59 11.05 16.51 0.04
C ASP A 59 9.69 15.89 0.39
N MET A 60 9.29 14.81 -0.30
CA MET A 60 8.02 14.15 -0.07
C MET A 60 8.01 13.38 1.24
N ILE A 61 6.84 13.36 1.87
CA ILE A 61 6.53 12.54 3.05
C ILE A 61 5.44 11.56 2.63
N ALA A 62 5.57 10.31 3.01
CA ALA A 62 4.59 9.27 2.67
C ALA A 62 4.15 8.48 3.90
N SER A 63 2.91 8.03 3.88
CA SER A 63 2.39 7.07 4.85
C SER A 63 1.56 6.02 4.13
N THR A 64 1.55 4.79 4.66
CA THR A 64 0.60 3.76 4.25
C THR A 64 -0.68 3.83 5.08
N SER A 65 -1.76 3.22 4.63
CA SER A 65 -2.95 2.95 5.44
C SER A 65 -2.83 1.59 6.14
N PRO A 66 -3.72 1.27 7.11
CA PRO A 66 -3.90 -0.10 7.54
C PRO A 66 -4.11 -1.04 6.34
N ALA A 67 -3.54 -2.23 6.40
CA ALA A 67 -3.62 -3.26 5.38
C ALA A 67 -3.54 -4.65 6.03
N ILE A 68 -3.78 -5.72 5.28
CA ILE A 68 -3.53 -7.06 5.78
C ILE A 68 -2.02 -7.28 5.97
N CYS A 69 -1.61 -7.70 7.18
CA CYS A 69 -0.20 -7.90 7.49
C CYS A 69 0.34 -9.22 6.91
N LYS A 70 1.66 -9.32 6.85
CA LYS A 70 2.36 -10.51 6.34
C LYS A 70 1.99 -11.82 7.05
N ASN A 71 1.62 -11.77 8.33
CA ASN A 71 1.27 -12.96 9.10
C ASN A 71 -0.18 -13.44 8.84
N CYS A 72 -0.97 -12.63 8.15
CA CYS A 72 -2.36 -12.90 7.82
C CYS A 72 -2.62 -13.03 6.32
N TYR A 73 -1.61 -12.69 5.49
CA TYR A 73 -1.76 -12.66 4.03
C TYR A 73 -1.03 -13.82 3.36
N GLU A 74 -1.61 -15.01 3.48
CA GLU A 74 -1.17 -16.17 2.71
C GLU A 74 -1.74 -16.10 1.29
N VAL A 75 -0.88 -16.30 0.30
CA VAL A 75 -1.19 -16.26 -1.13
C VAL A 75 -0.72 -17.55 -1.82
N ASP A 76 -1.20 -17.82 -3.03
CA ASP A 76 -0.71 -18.94 -3.84
C ASP A 76 0.74 -18.71 -4.33
N ALA A 77 1.46 -19.79 -4.57
CA ALA A 77 2.85 -19.76 -5.01
C ALA A 77 3.05 -18.92 -6.30
N PRO A 78 2.19 -19.02 -7.35
CA PRO A 78 2.34 -18.19 -8.54
C PRO A 78 2.27 -16.68 -8.28
N LEU A 79 1.49 -16.23 -7.30
CA LEU A 79 1.47 -14.82 -6.93
C LEU A 79 2.73 -14.44 -6.16
N ALA A 80 3.19 -15.28 -5.25
CA ALA A 80 4.43 -15.06 -4.51
C ALA A 80 5.65 -14.96 -5.45
N GLU A 81 5.75 -15.87 -6.43
CA GLU A 81 6.81 -15.86 -7.45
C GLU A 81 6.86 -14.52 -8.21
N ARG A 82 5.71 -13.95 -8.54
CA ARG A 82 5.66 -12.61 -9.19
C ARG A 82 6.21 -11.50 -8.30
N PHE A 83 6.02 -11.58 -6.98
CA PHE A 83 6.62 -10.63 -6.04
C PHE A 83 8.11 -10.88 -5.89
N ASP A 84 8.56 -12.12 -5.90
CA ASP A 84 9.97 -12.46 -5.86
C ASP A 84 10.70 -11.98 -7.13
N ASP A 85 10.09 -12.13 -8.30
CA ASP A 85 10.62 -11.61 -9.57
C ASP A 85 10.74 -10.08 -9.57
N GLU A 86 9.76 -9.39 -8.98
CA GLU A 86 9.69 -7.92 -9.01
C GLU A 86 10.54 -7.26 -7.93
N PHE A 87 10.58 -7.83 -6.72
CA PHE A 87 11.21 -7.20 -5.54
C PHE A 87 12.44 -7.95 -5.02
N GLY A 88 12.74 -9.11 -5.57
CA GLY A 88 13.80 -10.01 -5.13
C GLY A 88 13.28 -11.17 -4.27
N ALA A 89 13.86 -12.36 -4.50
CA ALA A 89 13.46 -13.59 -3.83
C ALA A 89 13.55 -13.48 -2.31
N GLY A 90 12.45 -13.76 -1.62
CA GLY A 90 12.37 -13.75 -0.17
C GLY A 90 12.39 -12.35 0.47
N VAL A 91 12.36 -11.27 -0.31
CA VAL A 91 12.33 -9.90 0.21
C VAL A 91 10.97 -9.54 0.78
N CYS A 92 9.90 -9.88 0.04
CA CYS A 92 8.52 -9.62 0.45
C CYS A 92 7.73 -10.91 0.69
N THR A 93 8.36 -12.08 0.55
CA THR A 93 7.71 -13.38 0.68
C THR A 93 8.41 -14.24 1.73
N SER A 94 7.67 -15.17 2.30
CA SER A 94 8.22 -16.21 3.18
C SER A 94 7.44 -17.51 3.00
N PRO A 95 8.05 -18.70 3.29
CA PRO A 95 7.39 -19.98 3.12
C PRO A 95 6.06 -20.07 3.89
N GLY A 96 5.01 -20.49 3.20
CA GLY A 96 3.71 -20.83 3.76
C GLY A 96 3.47 -22.33 3.76
N ARG A 97 2.20 -22.75 3.78
CA ARG A 97 1.84 -24.16 3.57
C ARG A 97 2.17 -24.59 2.14
N GLU A 98 2.12 -25.89 1.88
CA GLU A 98 2.40 -26.44 0.53
C GLU A 98 1.60 -25.70 -0.56
N GLY A 99 2.30 -25.24 -1.59
CA GLY A 99 1.73 -24.45 -2.70
C GLY A 99 1.37 -23.01 -2.37
N HIS A 100 1.77 -22.49 -1.19
CA HIS A 100 1.47 -21.13 -0.73
C HIS A 100 2.69 -20.45 -0.11
N ALA A 101 2.60 -19.13 0.02
CA ALA A 101 3.58 -18.29 0.70
C ALA A 101 2.87 -17.17 1.48
N TRP A 102 3.54 -16.63 2.48
CA TRP A 102 3.13 -15.40 3.15
C TRP A 102 3.70 -14.20 2.39
N LEU A 103 2.87 -13.19 2.18
CA LEU A 103 3.23 -11.99 1.42
C LEU A 103 3.19 -10.74 2.30
N ASP A 104 4.29 -9.99 2.31
CA ASP A 104 4.44 -8.70 2.95
C ASP A 104 4.20 -7.57 1.93
N LEU A 105 2.94 -7.14 1.80
CA LEU A 105 2.58 -6.04 0.91
C LEU A 105 3.19 -4.72 1.36
N GLU A 106 3.27 -4.49 2.66
CA GLU A 106 3.76 -3.23 3.23
C GLU A 106 5.26 -3.06 2.97
N ALA A 107 6.05 -4.16 3.08
CA ALA A 107 7.45 -4.15 2.68
C ALA A 107 7.62 -3.81 1.18
N ALA A 108 6.86 -4.45 0.30
CA ALA A 108 6.88 -4.15 -1.13
C ALA A 108 6.46 -2.70 -1.43
N GLN A 109 5.52 -2.15 -0.66
CA GLN A 109 5.08 -0.76 -0.76
C GLN A 109 6.19 0.21 -0.33
N ALA A 110 6.90 -0.08 0.77
CA ALA A 110 8.01 0.74 1.23
C ALA A 110 9.16 0.78 0.20
N ILE A 111 9.54 -0.39 -0.32
CA ILE A 111 10.61 -0.52 -1.30
C ILE A 111 10.37 0.38 -2.52
N GLN A 112 9.18 0.34 -3.10
CA GLN A 112 8.90 1.14 -4.30
C GLN A 112 8.93 2.66 -4.05
N LEU A 113 8.63 3.13 -2.84
CA LEU A 113 8.75 4.54 -2.48
C LEU A 113 10.23 4.94 -2.33
N ILE A 114 11.05 4.08 -1.70
CA ILE A 114 12.49 4.29 -1.55
C ILE A 114 13.16 4.34 -2.93
N GLU A 115 12.86 3.37 -3.79
CA GLU A 115 13.37 3.32 -5.16
C GLU A 115 12.90 4.49 -6.03
N ALA A 116 11.73 5.07 -5.72
CA ALA A 116 11.24 6.29 -6.35
C ALA A 116 11.95 7.57 -5.85
N GLY A 117 12.83 7.45 -4.84
CA GLY A 117 13.70 8.52 -4.35
C GLY A 117 13.24 9.19 -3.06
N LEU A 118 12.21 8.68 -2.38
CA LEU A 118 11.84 9.17 -1.05
C LEU A 118 12.94 8.74 -0.05
N LYS A 119 13.16 9.59 0.96
CA LYS A 119 14.03 9.23 2.08
C LYS A 119 13.31 8.27 3.02
N CYS A 120 14.02 7.27 3.55
CA CYS A 120 13.44 6.30 4.48
C CYS A 120 12.81 6.98 5.70
N GLU A 121 13.44 8.02 6.25
CA GLU A 121 12.93 8.77 7.40
C GLU A 121 11.63 9.52 7.12
N ASN A 122 11.27 9.70 5.86
CA ASN A 122 10.04 10.36 5.42
C ASN A 122 8.92 9.36 5.11
N ILE A 123 9.14 8.07 5.32
CA ILE A 123 8.14 7.01 5.07
C ILE A 123 7.68 6.45 6.40
N THR A 124 6.39 6.54 6.65
CA THR A 124 5.74 5.94 7.83
C THR A 124 4.87 4.77 7.40
N LEU A 125 5.17 3.59 7.90
CA LEU A 125 4.31 2.42 7.74
C LEU A 125 3.31 2.39 8.89
N MET A 126 2.03 2.15 8.57
CA MET A 126 0.97 2.17 9.60
C MET A 126 1.05 0.95 10.53
N GLU A 127 1.58 -0.17 10.07
CA GLU A 127 1.77 -1.41 10.83
C GLU A 127 0.49 -1.89 11.53
N LYS A 128 -0.67 -1.59 10.96
CA LYS A 128 -1.98 -1.96 11.51
C LYS A 128 -2.65 -2.99 10.60
N CYS A 129 -2.91 -4.18 11.15
CA CYS A 129 -3.48 -5.28 10.40
C CYS A 129 -5.00 -5.21 10.36
N THR A 130 -5.58 -5.15 9.15
CA THR A 130 -7.03 -5.15 8.96
C THR A 130 -7.66 -6.47 9.37
N PHE A 131 -6.95 -7.59 9.20
CA PHE A 131 -7.44 -8.91 9.57
C PHE A 131 -7.52 -9.12 11.08
N GLU A 132 -6.56 -8.58 11.84
CA GLU A 132 -6.47 -8.73 13.29
C GLU A 132 -7.35 -7.74 14.06
N ASP A 133 -7.51 -6.51 13.54
CA ASP A 133 -8.32 -5.47 14.18
C ASP A 133 -9.80 -5.58 13.72
N GLU A 134 -10.50 -6.60 14.24
CA GLU A 134 -11.90 -6.87 13.87
C GLU A 134 -12.89 -5.80 14.39
N GLU A 135 -12.50 -5.06 15.41
CA GLU A 135 -13.36 -4.06 16.04
C GLU A 135 -13.45 -2.76 15.21
N HIS A 136 -12.35 -2.39 14.56
CA HIS A 136 -12.24 -1.08 13.93
C HIS A 136 -12.06 -1.14 12.39
N LEU A 137 -11.65 -2.29 11.84
CA LEU A 137 -11.26 -2.40 10.44
C LEU A 137 -11.99 -3.54 9.73
N PHE A 138 -12.42 -3.28 8.52
CA PHE A 138 -12.94 -4.31 7.62
C PHE A 138 -11.81 -5.10 6.98
N SER A 139 -12.00 -6.42 6.85
CA SER A 139 -11.06 -7.32 6.17
C SER A 139 -11.79 -8.21 5.18
N HIS A 140 -11.48 -8.08 3.93
CA HIS A 140 -12.03 -8.94 2.89
C HIS A 140 -11.72 -10.43 3.16
N ARG A 141 -10.48 -10.72 3.56
CA ARG A 141 -10.03 -12.08 3.88
C ARG A 141 -10.79 -12.70 5.04
N ARG A 142 -10.99 -11.94 6.11
CA ARG A 142 -11.72 -12.38 7.30
C ARG A 142 -13.22 -12.42 7.09
N ASP A 143 -13.79 -11.30 6.61
CA ASP A 143 -15.23 -11.07 6.65
C ASP A 143 -15.95 -11.83 5.55
N THR A 144 -15.36 -11.95 4.36
CA THR A 144 -15.95 -12.73 3.26
C THR A 144 -16.08 -14.21 3.65
N ALA A 145 -15.09 -14.76 4.35
CA ALA A 145 -15.13 -16.14 4.82
C ALA A 145 -16.19 -16.36 5.92
N LYS A 146 -16.40 -15.36 6.80
CA LYS A 146 -17.33 -15.47 7.94
C LYS A 146 -18.76 -15.06 7.58
N LEU A 147 -18.92 -14.00 6.77
CA LEU A 147 -20.20 -13.30 6.58
C LEU A 147 -20.68 -13.33 5.12
N GLY A 148 -19.90 -13.87 4.19
CA GLY A 148 -20.20 -13.86 2.76
C GLY A 148 -20.00 -12.50 2.08
N GLY A 149 -19.45 -11.51 2.79
CA GLY A 149 -19.14 -10.17 2.30
C GLY A 149 -18.38 -9.36 3.31
N THR A 150 -17.90 -8.18 2.93
CA THR A 150 -17.18 -7.27 3.81
C THR A 150 -17.70 -5.85 3.63
N GLY A 151 -17.51 -4.99 4.65
CA GLY A 151 -17.60 -3.55 4.50
C GLY A 151 -16.38 -2.98 3.82
N ASP A 152 -16.44 -1.68 3.53
CA ASP A 152 -15.38 -0.94 2.85
C ASP A 152 -14.87 0.22 3.69
N MET A 153 -13.57 0.50 3.58
CA MET A 153 -12.94 1.69 4.14
C MET A 153 -12.65 2.68 3.01
N ALA A 154 -12.60 3.97 3.33
CA ALA A 154 -12.24 5.02 2.40
C ALA A 154 -10.96 5.70 2.85
N ALA A 155 -10.08 6.04 1.90
CA ALA A 155 -8.89 6.85 2.13
C ALA A 155 -9.12 8.27 1.57
N TYR A 156 -8.71 9.28 2.34
CA TYR A 156 -8.85 10.68 1.97
C TYR A 156 -7.64 11.49 2.40
N ILE A 157 -7.17 12.38 1.56
CA ILE A 157 -6.11 13.35 1.86
C ILE A 157 -6.46 14.72 1.28
N ARG A 158 -6.23 15.78 2.03
CA ARG A 158 -6.36 17.16 1.54
C ARG A 158 -5.33 18.07 2.20
N ILE A 159 -5.04 19.18 1.55
CA ILE A 159 -4.32 20.31 2.13
C ILE A 159 -5.35 21.26 2.77
N VAL A 160 -5.08 21.72 3.95
CA VAL A 160 -5.86 22.71 4.70
C VAL A 160 -5.15 24.05 4.73
#